data_87c9b8fb9d8e2d5ad4c1b3c7b950cfdf
#
_entry.id   87c9b8fb9d8e2d5ad4c1b3c7b950cfdf
#
_cell.length_a   1.000
_cell.length_b   1.000
_cell.length_c   1.000
_cell.angle_alpha   90.00
_cell.angle_beta   90.00
_cell.angle_gamma   90.00
#
_symmetry.space_group_name_H-M   'P 1'
#
loop_
_entity.id
_entity.type
_entity.pdbx_description
1 polymer ?
#
loop_
_entity_poly.entity_id
_entity_poly.type
_entity_poly.pdbx_seq_one_letter_code
_entity_poly.pdbx_strand_id
1 'polypeptide(L)'
;MTKPNGQDIINHINTHWVNQICPMCGGRTWNVSDKIFELREFNDGNFVLGGPNSSIIPVIPVTCDKCGNTIFINALSTNLIKKE
;
A
#
# COMPACT_ATOMS: atom_id res chain seq x y z
N MET A 1 5.58 12.57 9.09
CA MET A 1 4.64 11.87 8.19
C MET A 1 3.41 11.43 8.97
N THR A 2 2.25 11.83 8.54
CA THR A 2 1.00 11.58 9.26
C THR A 2 0.46 10.20 8.89
N LYS A 3 -0.08 9.51 9.90
CA LYS A 3 -0.76 8.23 9.65
C LYS A 3 -2.03 8.48 8.82
N PRO A 4 -2.32 7.66 7.82
CA PRO A 4 -3.51 7.86 7.01
C PRO A 4 -4.77 7.52 7.79
N ASN A 5 -5.87 8.16 7.41
CA ASN A 5 -7.18 7.84 7.96
C ASN A 5 -7.71 6.60 7.23
N GLY A 6 -8.11 5.58 7.99
CA GLY A 6 -8.62 4.34 7.40
C GLY A 6 -9.83 4.56 6.50
N GLN A 7 -10.70 5.50 6.85
CA GLN A 7 -11.87 5.81 6.04
C GLN A 7 -11.46 6.44 4.70
N ASP A 8 -10.45 7.28 4.69
CA ASP A 8 -9.94 7.88 3.45
C ASP A 8 -9.37 6.82 2.52
N ILE A 9 -8.68 5.83 3.06
CA ILE A 9 -8.15 4.72 2.28
C ILE A 9 -9.29 3.92 1.65
N ILE A 10 -10.31 3.59 2.42
CA ILE A 10 -11.46 2.85 1.92
C ILE A 10 -12.20 3.64 0.84
N ASN A 11 -12.38 4.94 1.05
CA ASN A 11 -13.02 5.82 0.06
C ASN A 11 -12.23 5.85 -1.24
N HIS A 12 -10.90 5.91 -1.15
CA HIS A 12 -10.03 5.89 -2.33
C HIS A 12 -10.19 4.58 -3.11
N ILE A 13 -10.19 3.45 -2.40
CA ILE A 13 -10.36 2.13 -3.02
C ILE A 13 -11.72 2.04 -3.72
N ASN A 14 -12.78 2.44 -3.05
CA ASN A 14 -14.13 2.37 -3.60
C ASN A 14 -14.32 3.28 -4.81
N THR A 15 -13.61 4.40 -4.86
CA THR A 15 -13.69 5.35 -5.97
C THR A 15 -12.95 4.83 -7.21
N HIS A 16 -11.78 4.24 -7.01
CA HIS A 16 -10.90 3.88 -8.13
C HIS A 16 -10.96 2.40 -8.53
N TRP A 17 -11.38 1.55 -7.63
CA TRP A 17 -11.44 0.11 -7.90
C TRP A 17 -12.90 -0.37 -7.83
N VAL A 18 -13.60 -0.23 -8.93
CA VAL A 18 -15.03 -0.51 -8.99
C VAL A 18 -15.33 -2.00 -8.83
N ASN A 19 -14.53 -2.84 -9.48
CA ASN A 19 -14.73 -4.28 -9.48
C ASN A 19 -13.65 -4.95 -8.61
N GLN A 20 -13.93 -5.06 -7.32
CA GLN A 20 -12.95 -5.49 -6.32
C GLN A 20 -12.86 -7.01 -6.20
N ILE A 21 -12.62 -7.67 -7.32
CA ILE A 21 -12.47 -9.12 -7.38
C ILE A 21 -11.00 -9.48 -7.40
N CYS A 22 -10.59 -10.38 -6.52
CA CYS A 22 -9.22 -10.86 -6.50
C CYS A 22 -8.91 -11.65 -7.77
N PRO A 23 -7.87 -11.28 -8.54
CA PRO A 23 -7.54 -11.98 -9.77
C PRO A 23 -7.00 -13.39 -9.55
N MET A 24 -6.58 -13.72 -8.33
CA MET A 24 -6.05 -15.04 -8.03
C MET A 24 -7.12 -16.04 -7.60
N CYS A 25 -8.09 -15.61 -6.81
CA CYS A 25 -9.07 -16.55 -6.23
C CYS A 25 -10.52 -16.16 -6.45
N GLY A 26 -10.77 -14.97 -7.01
CA GLY A 26 -12.13 -14.50 -7.22
C GLY A 26 -12.85 -13.99 -5.99
N GLY A 27 -12.14 -13.91 -4.85
CA GLY A 27 -12.72 -13.40 -3.62
C GLY A 27 -12.95 -11.89 -3.66
N ARG A 28 -13.78 -11.39 -2.76
CA ARG A 28 -14.12 -9.96 -2.69
C ARG A 28 -13.88 -9.34 -1.33
N THR A 29 -13.34 -10.11 -0.40
CA THR A 29 -13.08 -9.62 0.95
C THR A 29 -11.63 -9.23 1.09
N TRP A 30 -11.39 -7.98 1.45
CA TRP A 30 -10.05 -7.42 1.54
C TRP A 30 -9.79 -6.85 2.92
N ASN A 31 -8.58 -7.10 3.42
CA ASN A 31 -8.08 -6.45 4.62
C ASN A 31 -7.24 -5.25 4.22
N VAL A 32 -7.66 -4.08 4.65
CA VAL A 32 -6.98 -2.82 4.34
C VAL A 32 -6.23 -2.37 5.57
N SER A 33 -4.91 -2.23 5.44
CA SER A 33 -4.08 -1.73 6.54
C SER A 33 -4.26 -0.21 6.68
N ASP A 34 -4.27 0.26 7.92
CA ASP A 34 -4.22 1.69 8.20
C ASP A 34 -2.79 2.15 8.53
N LYS A 35 -1.83 1.27 8.35
CA LYS A 35 -0.41 1.57 8.59
C LYS A 35 0.32 1.71 7.26
N ILE A 36 1.36 2.54 7.27
CA ILE A 36 2.21 2.72 6.11
C ILE A 36 3.39 1.78 6.20
N PHE A 37 3.63 1.04 5.13
CA PHE A 37 4.78 0.17 4.98
C PHE A 37 5.71 0.76 3.92
N GLU A 38 6.92 0.28 3.87
CA GLU A 38 7.93 0.76 2.93
C GLU A 38 8.36 -0.34 1.98
N LEU A 39 8.31 -0.04 0.67
CA LEU A 39 9.00 -0.85 -0.32
C LEU A 39 10.36 -0.22 -0.55
N ARG A 40 11.41 -0.99 -0.40
CA ARG A 40 12.78 -0.50 -0.56
C ARG A 40 13.40 -0.99 -1.85
N GLU A 41 14.24 -0.15 -2.41
CA GLU A 41 15.07 -0.56 -3.52
C GLU A 41 15.99 -1.71 -3.10
N PHE A 42 16.05 -2.75 -3.93
CA PHE A 42 16.96 -3.88 -3.70
C PHE A 42 18.32 -3.59 -4.30
N ASN A 43 19.37 -3.63 -3.46
CA ASN A 43 20.74 -3.33 -3.88
C ASN A 43 21.62 -4.56 -3.70
N ASP A 44 21.40 -5.60 -4.50
CA ASP A 44 22.24 -6.81 -4.56
C ASP A 44 22.52 -7.41 -3.16
N GLY A 45 21.53 -7.42 -2.30
CA GLY A 45 21.66 -7.95 -0.96
C GLY A 45 22.21 -6.98 0.06
N ASN A 46 22.65 -5.82 -0.34
CA ASN A 46 23.09 -4.79 0.58
C ASN A 46 21.89 -4.05 1.16
N PHE A 47 21.82 -4.05 2.46
CA PHE A 47 20.72 -3.44 3.19
C PHE A 47 21.07 -1.99 3.52
N VAL A 48 20.50 -1.07 2.78
CA VAL A 48 20.75 0.36 3.01
C VAL A 48 19.62 0.94 3.84
N LEU A 49 19.93 1.34 5.06
CA LEU A 49 18.97 1.92 5.98
C LEU A 49 19.07 3.43 5.91
N GLY A 50 18.13 4.01 5.17
CA GLY A 50 18.08 5.45 5.04
C GLY A 50 19.19 6.00 4.17
N GLY A 51 19.35 7.29 4.18
CA GLY A 51 20.36 7.97 3.38
C GLY A 51 19.79 8.51 2.08
N PRO A 52 20.51 9.46 1.48
CA PRO A 52 19.99 10.23 0.34
C PRO A 52 19.83 9.41 -0.95
N ASN A 53 20.49 8.25 -1.02
CA ASN A 53 20.45 7.41 -2.22
C ASN A 53 19.50 6.22 -2.11
N SER A 54 18.75 6.14 -1.02
CA SER A 54 17.76 5.07 -0.84
C SER A 54 16.45 5.43 -1.50
N SER A 55 15.95 4.54 -2.35
CA SER A 55 14.63 4.70 -2.93
C SER A 55 13.62 3.92 -2.09
N ILE A 56 12.67 4.65 -1.52
CA ILE A 56 11.63 4.08 -0.67
C ILE A 56 10.28 4.53 -1.19
N ILE A 57 9.35 3.59 -1.33
CA ILE A 57 7.97 3.92 -1.69
C ILE A 57 7.09 3.60 -0.49
N PRO A 58 6.44 4.60 0.10
CA PRO A 58 5.47 4.33 1.17
C PRO A 58 4.20 3.76 0.58
N VAL A 59 3.77 2.61 1.10
CA VAL A 59 2.65 1.88 0.54
C VAL A 59 1.66 1.46 1.62
N ILE A 60 0.41 1.32 1.21
CA ILE A 60 -0.65 0.77 2.04
C ILE A 60 -1.01 -0.60 1.45
N PRO A 61 -0.72 -1.69 2.17
CA PRO A 61 -1.06 -3.02 1.67
C PRO A 61 -2.55 -3.31 1.82
N VAL A 62 -3.10 -3.92 0.78
CA VAL A 62 -4.49 -4.40 0.76
C VAL A 62 -4.43 -5.89 0.43
N THR A 63 -4.80 -6.72 1.39
CA THR A 63 -4.61 -8.17 1.31
C THR A 63 -5.93 -8.89 1.14
N CYS A 64 -6.00 -9.79 0.15
CA CYS A 64 -7.16 -10.65 -0.02
C CYS A 64 -7.27 -11.60 1.17
N ASP A 65 -8.41 -11.59 1.83
CA ASP A 65 -8.63 -12.40 3.03
C ASP A 65 -8.69 -13.90 2.72
N LYS A 66 -8.93 -14.26 1.47
CA LYS A 66 -9.12 -15.64 1.07
C LYS A 66 -7.83 -16.32 0.65
N CYS A 67 -7.02 -15.68 -0.20
CA CYS A 67 -5.81 -16.30 -0.74
C CYS A 67 -4.51 -15.63 -0.35
N GLY A 68 -4.58 -14.44 0.27
CA GLY A 68 -3.40 -13.71 0.69
C GLY A 68 -2.77 -12.84 -0.38
N ASN A 69 -3.35 -12.78 -1.58
CA ASN A 69 -2.85 -11.86 -2.61
C ASN A 69 -2.87 -10.43 -2.09
N THR A 70 -1.76 -9.74 -2.20
CA THR A 70 -1.61 -8.39 -1.65
C THR A 70 -1.29 -7.40 -2.75
N ILE A 71 -2.05 -6.31 -2.79
CA ILE A 71 -1.77 -5.18 -3.66
C ILE A 71 -1.34 -4.00 -2.82
N PHE A 72 -0.61 -3.06 -3.44
CA PHE A 72 -0.05 -1.91 -2.74
C PHE A 72 -0.57 -0.62 -3.35
N ILE A 73 -0.95 0.30 -2.47
CA ILE A 73 -1.34 1.65 -2.88
C ILE A 73 -0.21 2.58 -2.49
N ASN A 74 0.28 3.37 -3.44
CA ASN A 74 1.31 4.37 -3.15
C ASN A 74 0.68 5.49 -2.33
N ALA A 75 1.12 5.66 -1.09
CA ALA A 75 0.50 6.59 -0.17
C ALA A 75 0.79 8.05 -0.49
N LEU A 76 1.95 8.34 -1.10
CA LEU A 76 2.31 9.71 -1.45
C LEU A 76 1.62 10.18 -2.72
N SER A 77 1.64 9.37 -3.78
CA SER A 77 1.05 9.76 -5.05
C SER A 77 -0.47 9.88 -5.00
N THR A 78 -1.10 9.21 -4.04
CA THR A 78 -2.54 9.28 -3.83
C THR A 78 -2.94 10.38 -2.85
N ASN A 79 -1.97 11.06 -2.23
CA ASN A 79 -2.19 12.06 -1.18
C ASN A 79 -2.90 11.50 0.06
N LEU A 80 -2.81 10.18 0.27
CA LEU A 80 -3.35 9.57 1.49
C LEU A 80 -2.50 9.88 2.70
N ILE A 81 -1.23 10.20 2.48
CA ILE A 81 -0.38 10.83 3.48
C ILE A 81 0.23 12.07 2.87
N LYS A 82 0.56 13.04 3.72
CA LYS A 82 1.18 14.27 3.27
C LYS A 82 2.67 14.24 3.54
N LYS A 83 3.42 14.68 2.54
CA LYS A 83 4.86 14.84 2.69
C LYS A 83 5.12 16.09 3.54
N GLU A 84 5.90 15.93 4.59
CA GLU A 84 6.31 17.06 5.42
C GLU A 84 7.58 17.73 4.89
#